data_d4119437b56c1d7910ad98cec8b89db0
#
_entry.id   d4119437b56c1d7910ad98cec8b89db0
#
_cell.length_a   1.000
_cell.length_b   1.000
_cell.length_c   1.000
_cell.angle_alpha   90.00
_cell.angle_beta   90.00
_cell.angle_gamma   90.00
#
_symmetry.space_group_name_H-M   'P 1'
#
loop_
_entity.id
_entity.type
_entity.pdbx_description
1 polymer ?
#
loop_
_entity_poly.entity_id
_entity_poly.type
_entity_poly.pdbx_seq_one_letter_code
_entity_poly.pdbx_strand_id
1 'polypeptide(L)'
;MNLLAAIILSAVLFVGAAVVFKDRAAQPQGIDVSDYQTDVNWNTVKANGVSFAYIKATEGTTFISSTFSSQYTGATNAGLIRGAYHFAHPDSSSGATQANYFLAHGGGWSADGITLPGALDIEYNPSGAECYGLSASAMVSWISDFSATYHAATTRYPVIYTTTDWWTTCTGNSAAFGANNPLWIARYASSIGTLPAGWSYTTFWQDADSGANPGDQDLFNGDATGLEKIAKGS
;
A
#
# COMPACT_ATOMS: atom_id res chain seq x y z
N MET A 1 -16.85 -71.99 23.13
CA MET A 1 -16.52 -70.73 23.81
C MET A 1 -15.73 -69.88 22.85
N ASN A 2 -16.44 -69.02 22.14
CA ASN A 2 -15.85 -68.11 21.14
C ASN A 2 -15.74 -66.70 21.78
N LEU A 3 -14.50 -66.23 22.01
CA LEU A 3 -14.24 -64.81 22.37
C LEU A 3 -14.22 -63.97 21.08
N LEU A 4 -15.20 -63.10 20.95
CA LEU A 4 -15.14 -61.99 19.98
C LEU A 4 -14.31 -60.85 20.62
N ALA A 5 -13.18 -60.52 20.00
CA ALA A 5 -12.45 -59.32 20.30
C ALA A 5 -13.04 -58.16 19.52
N ALA A 6 -13.55 -57.15 20.24
CA ALA A 6 -14.04 -55.91 19.63
C ALA A 6 -12.84 -54.96 19.41
N ILE A 7 -12.57 -54.65 18.16
CA ILE A 7 -11.58 -53.62 17.77
C ILE A 7 -12.29 -52.27 17.79
N ILE A 8 -11.94 -51.41 18.75
CA ILE A 8 -12.39 -50.02 18.80
C ILE A 8 -11.48 -49.21 17.87
N LEU A 9 -12.02 -48.79 16.72
CA LEU A 9 -11.34 -47.92 15.78
C LEU A 9 -11.59 -46.47 16.20
N SER A 10 -10.59 -45.85 16.83
CA SER A 10 -10.63 -44.44 17.17
C SER A 10 -10.37 -43.61 15.92
N ALA A 11 -11.44 -42.99 15.40
CA ALA A 11 -11.31 -42.01 14.33
C ALA A 11 -10.77 -40.69 14.92
N VAL A 12 -9.51 -40.36 14.60
CA VAL A 12 -8.95 -39.04 14.87
C VAL A 12 -9.50 -38.08 13.81
N LEU A 13 -10.43 -37.20 14.21
CA LEU A 13 -10.84 -36.09 13.37
C LEU A 13 -9.71 -35.07 13.29
N PHE A 14 -9.01 -35.02 12.16
CA PHE A 14 -8.22 -33.86 11.80
C PHE A 14 -9.18 -32.73 11.40
N VAL A 15 -9.43 -31.79 12.29
CA VAL A 15 -10.00 -30.49 11.93
C VAL A 15 -8.89 -29.68 11.27
N GLY A 16 -8.71 -29.86 9.97
CA GLY A 16 -7.90 -28.98 9.18
C GLY A 16 -8.54 -27.59 9.17
N ALA A 17 -7.90 -26.60 9.76
CA ALA A 17 -8.28 -25.21 9.55
C ALA A 17 -8.20 -24.96 8.03
N ALA A 18 -9.35 -24.88 7.37
CA ALA A 18 -9.41 -24.41 5.99
C ALA A 18 -8.94 -22.95 6.00
N VAL A 19 -7.77 -22.68 5.45
CA VAL A 19 -7.36 -21.33 5.09
C VAL A 19 -8.34 -20.90 4.00
N VAL A 20 -9.34 -20.11 4.38
CA VAL A 20 -10.28 -19.51 3.45
C VAL A 20 -9.49 -18.49 2.65
N PHE A 21 -9.00 -18.90 1.48
CA PHE A 21 -8.54 -17.96 0.48
C PHE A 21 -9.77 -17.14 0.07
N LYS A 22 -9.83 -15.89 0.52
CA LYS A 22 -10.85 -14.96 0.05
C LYS A 22 -10.69 -14.88 -1.46
N ASP A 23 -11.77 -15.13 -2.19
CA ASP A 23 -11.74 -15.10 -3.65
C ASP A 23 -11.18 -13.76 -4.11
N ARG A 24 -10.17 -13.78 -4.96
CA ARG A 24 -9.51 -12.58 -5.49
C ARG A 24 -10.50 -11.64 -6.17
N ALA A 25 -11.56 -12.19 -6.78
CA ALA A 25 -12.67 -11.43 -7.36
C ALA A 25 -13.54 -10.70 -6.32
N ALA A 26 -13.45 -11.05 -5.03
CA ALA A 26 -14.20 -10.42 -3.95
C ALA A 26 -13.42 -9.29 -3.24
N GLN A 27 -12.13 -9.13 -3.53
CA GLN A 27 -11.31 -8.06 -2.97
C GLN A 27 -11.51 -6.77 -3.78
N PRO A 28 -11.64 -5.59 -3.11
CA PRO A 28 -11.65 -4.31 -3.80
C PRO A 28 -10.42 -4.16 -4.69
N GLN A 29 -10.65 -3.91 -5.98
CA GLN A 29 -9.62 -3.62 -6.96
C GLN A 29 -9.28 -2.13 -6.92
N GLY A 30 -8.03 -1.81 -7.12
CA GLY A 30 -7.50 -0.46 -7.20
C GLY A 30 -6.58 -0.28 -8.39
N ILE A 31 -6.18 0.96 -8.58
CA ILE A 31 -5.09 1.34 -9.47
C ILE A 31 -4.23 2.39 -8.80
N ASP A 32 -2.97 2.48 -9.20
CA ASP A 32 -2.19 3.67 -8.95
C ASP A 32 -1.72 4.30 -10.25
N VAL A 33 -1.69 5.63 -10.26
CA VAL A 33 -1.41 6.44 -11.44
C VAL A 33 -0.51 7.62 -11.11
N SER A 34 0.20 8.09 -12.13
CA SER A 34 1.07 9.26 -12.05
C SER A 34 0.87 10.16 -13.27
N ASP A 35 1.79 11.09 -13.50
CA ASP A 35 1.86 11.90 -14.72
C ASP A 35 2.23 11.13 -15.98
N TYR A 36 2.60 9.86 -15.87
CA TYR A 36 2.72 8.97 -17.02
C TYR A 36 1.36 8.59 -17.63
N GLN A 37 0.29 8.60 -16.84
CA GLN A 37 -1.09 8.39 -17.30
C GLN A 37 -1.79 9.74 -17.48
N THR A 38 -1.49 10.47 -18.55
CA THR A 38 -1.98 11.83 -18.77
C THR A 38 -3.49 11.92 -18.97
N ASP A 39 -4.14 10.84 -19.45
CA ASP A 39 -5.53 10.83 -19.89
C ASP A 39 -6.28 9.61 -19.32
N VAL A 40 -6.75 9.73 -18.09
CA VAL A 40 -7.48 8.64 -17.40
C VAL A 40 -8.99 8.87 -17.53
N ASN A 41 -9.68 7.94 -18.18
CA ASN A 41 -11.14 7.91 -18.18
C ASN A 41 -11.67 7.25 -16.91
N TRP A 42 -11.88 8.04 -15.88
CA TRP A 42 -12.30 7.56 -14.55
C TRP A 42 -13.66 6.86 -14.55
N ASN A 43 -14.58 7.23 -15.47
CA ASN A 43 -15.85 6.53 -15.60
C ASN A 43 -15.66 5.10 -16.13
N THR A 44 -14.74 4.91 -17.06
CA THR A 44 -14.37 3.57 -17.55
C THR A 44 -13.67 2.78 -16.45
N VAL A 45 -12.73 3.38 -15.71
CA VAL A 45 -12.06 2.75 -14.56
C VAL A 45 -13.09 2.25 -13.54
N LYS A 46 -14.06 3.11 -13.17
CA LYS A 46 -15.15 2.73 -12.26
C LYS A 46 -16.03 1.61 -12.82
N ALA A 47 -16.38 1.69 -14.10
CA ALA A 47 -17.20 0.66 -14.77
C ALA A 47 -16.51 -0.71 -14.85
N ASN A 48 -15.17 -0.74 -14.86
CA ASN A 48 -14.35 -1.94 -14.81
C ASN A 48 -14.28 -2.55 -13.40
N GLY A 49 -14.96 -1.96 -12.39
CA GLY A 49 -15.05 -2.50 -11.03
C GLY A 49 -13.99 -1.97 -10.06
N VAL A 50 -13.18 -1.01 -10.46
CA VAL A 50 -12.20 -0.38 -9.57
C VAL A 50 -12.92 0.38 -8.45
N SER A 51 -12.45 0.19 -7.24
CA SER A 51 -13.02 0.74 -6.01
C SER A 51 -12.19 1.86 -5.40
N PHE A 52 -10.87 1.84 -5.60
CA PHE A 52 -9.97 2.85 -5.05
C PHE A 52 -8.83 3.19 -6.02
N ALA A 53 -8.18 4.33 -5.77
CA ALA A 53 -7.00 4.74 -6.51
C ALA A 53 -5.99 5.46 -5.61
N TYR A 54 -4.70 5.23 -5.85
CA TYR A 54 -3.63 6.08 -5.37
C TYR A 54 -3.07 6.93 -6.52
N ILE A 55 -2.81 8.22 -6.27
CA ILE A 55 -2.43 9.19 -7.29
C ILE A 55 -1.15 9.91 -6.85
N LYS A 56 -0.13 9.92 -7.72
CA LYS A 56 1.13 10.63 -7.45
C LYS A 56 0.87 12.12 -7.26
N ALA A 57 1.22 12.63 -6.10
CA ALA A 57 1.13 14.07 -5.83
C ALA A 57 2.47 14.75 -5.97
N THR A 58 3.51 14.18 -5.33
CA THR A 58 4.83 14.81 -5.23
C THR A 58 5.95 13.80 -5.33
N GLU A 59 7.17 14.31 -5.63
CA GLU A 59 8.41 13.55 -5.58
C GLU A 59 9.52 14.45 -5.02
N GLY A 60 10.28 13.96 -4.04
CA GLY A 60 11.28 14.76 -3.34
C GLY A 60 10.68 16.06 -2.77
N THR A 61 11.35 17.18 -3.00
CA THR A 61 10.85 18.51 -2.56
C THR A 61 10.75 19.52 -3.71
N THR A 62 10.82 19.05 -4.95
CA THR A 62 10.87 19.95 -6.13
C THR A 62 9.87 19.57 -7.21
N PHE A 63 9.30 18.36 -7.18
CA PHE A 63 8.36 17.88 -8.17
C PHE A 63 6.94 17.84 -7.61
N ILE A 64 6.00 18.39 -8.37
CA ILE A 64 4.55 18.26 -8.17
C ILE A 64 4.00 17.66 -9.45
N SER A 65 3.25 16.55 -9.35
CA SER A 65 2.64 15.93 -10.52
C SER A 65 1.65 16.89 -11.18
N SER A 66 1.86 17.18 -12.45
CA SER A 66 1.02 18.10 -13.23
C SER A 66 -0.41 17.57 -13.44
N THR A 67 -0.59 16.25 -13.35
CA THR A 67 -1.88 15.58 -13.51
C THR A 67 -2.60 15.33 -12.19
N PHE A 68 -1.95 15.54 -11.04
CA PHE A 68 -2.51 15.20 -9.72
C PHE A 68 -3.91 15.76 -9.51
N SER A 69 -4.10 17.06 -9.71
CA SER A 69 -5.39 17.71 -9.46
C SER A 69 -6.50 17.16 -10.34
N SER A 70 -6.24 16.94 -11.64
CA SER A 70 -7.23 16.40 -12.57
C SER A 70 -7.55 14.93 -12.29
N GLN A 71 -6.54 14.11 -12.00
CA GLN A 71 -6.70 12.70 -11.66
C GLN A 71 -7.44 12.52 -10.32
N TYR A 72 -7.06 13.26 -9.29
CA TYR A 72 -7.68 13.18 -7.97
C TYR A 72 -9.15 13.62 -7.98
N THR A 73 -9.45 14.70 -8.70
CA THR A 73 -10.82 15.18 -8.90
C THR A 73 -11.62 14.19 -9.76
N GLY A 74 -11.02 13.66 -10.82
CA GLY A 74 -11.65 12.65 -11.67
C GLY A 74 -12.03 11.38 -10.93
N ALA A 75 -11.11 10.84 -10.13
CA ALA A 75 -11.37 9.68 -9.26
C ALA A 75 -12.51 9.96 -8.26
N THR A 76 -12.50 11.13 -7.63
CA THR A 76 -13.56 11.57 -6.73
C THR A 76 -14.92 11.63 -7.42
N ASN A 77 -14.99 12.25 -8.59
CA ASN A 77 -16.23 12.42 -9.34
C ASN A 77 -16.80 11.09 -9.85
N ALA A 78 -15.93 10.11 -10.12
CA ALA A 78 -16.32 8.75 -10.47
C ALA A 78 -16.77 7.91 -9.26
N GLY A 79 -16.67 8.44 -8.04
CA GLY A 79 -17.05 7.74 -6.80
C GLY A 79 -16.05 6.67 -6.38
N LEU A 80 -14.77 6.90 -6.60
CA LEU A 80 -13.69 6.07 -6.06
C LEU A 80 -13.24 6.60 -4.69
N ILE A 81 -12.85 5.69 -3.80
CA ILE A 81 -12.03 6.01 -2.65
C ILE A 81 -10.62 6.29 -3.18
N ARG A 82 -10.01 7.41 -2.80
CA ARG A 82 -8.71 7.80 -3.37
C ARG A 82 -7.75 8.31 -2.29
N GLY A 83 -6.48 8.14 -2.56
CA GLY A 83 -5.37 8.66 -1.77
C GLY A 83 -4.31 9.30 -2.67
N ALA A 84 -3.40 10.02 -2.06
CA ALA A 84 -2.22 10.56 -2.72
C ALA A 84 -0.98 9.75 -2.32
N TYR A 85 0.04 9.69 -3.19
CA TYR A 85 1.34 9.16 -2.81
C TYR A 85 2.48 10.13 -3.12
N HIS A 86 3.55 9.96 -2.37
CA HIS A 86 4.80 10.72 -2.46
C HIS A 86 5.94 9.77 -2.79
N PHE A 87 6.61 9.99 -3.92
CA PHE A 87 7.84 9.28 -4.27
C PHE A 87 9.02 9.89 -3.51
N ALA A 88 9.68 9.08 -2.71
CA ALA A 88 10.73 9.53 -1.81
C ALA A 88 12.10 9.65 -2.48
N HIS A 89 12.84 10.69 -2.10
CA HIS A 89 14.26 10.87 -2.40
C HIS A 89 15.06 11.06 -1.10
N PRO A 90 15.37 9.98 -0.35
CA PRO A 90 16.05 10.07 0.94
C PRO A 90 17.42 10.75 0.90
N ASP A 91 18.08 10.78 -0.24
CA ASP A 91 19.35 11.45 -0.48
C ASP A 91 19.24 12.96 -0.65
N SER A 92 18.04 13.49 -0.89
CA SER A 92 17.86 14.91 -1.23
C SER A 92 17.48 15.80 -0.04
N SER A 93 16.77 15.28 0.94
CA SER A 93 16.32 16.02 2.13
C SER A 93 15.81 15.08 3.22
N SER A 94 15.53 15.61 4.42
CA SER A 94 15.01 14.81 5.53
C SER A 94 13.59 14.28 5.28
N GLY A 95 13.22 13.22 5.98
CA GLY A 95 11.87 12.67 5.93
C GLY A 95 10.81 13.69 6.30
N ALA A 96 11.05 14.48 7.36
CA ALA A 96 10.15 15.55 7.78
C ALA A 96 9.96 16.62 6.70
N THR A 97 11.03 17.00 5.99
CA THR A 97 10.95 17.99 4.92
C THR A 97 10.06 17.48 3.77
N GLN A 98 10.24 16.21 3.36
CA GLN A 98 9.43 15.60 2.29
C GLN A 98 7.99 15.36 2.74
N ALA A 99 7.74 14.94 3.99
CA ALA A 99 6.40 14.81 4.53
C ALA A 99 5.64 16.14 4.53
N ASN A 100 6.28 17.22 4.96
CA ASN A 100 5.68 18.57 4.92
C ASN A 100 5.42 19.04 3.49
N TYR A 101 6.33 18.75 2.56
CA TYR A 101 6.11 19.06 1.14
C TYR A 101 4.92 18.29 0.57
N PHE A 102 4.83 17.00 0.85
CA PHE A 102 3.69 16.17 0.45
C PHE A 102 2.37 16.69 1.02
N LEU A 103 2.31 17.00 2.31
CA LEU A 103 1.14 17.56 2.98
C LEU A 103 0.67 18.88 2.35
N ALA A 104 1.62 19.75 1.99
CA ALA A 104 1.32 21.03 1.35
C ALA A 104 0.77 20.89 -0.08
N HIS A 105 0.98 19.74 -0.74
CA HIS A 105 0.65 19.52 -2.15
C HIS A 105 -0.29 18.33 -2.38
N GLY A 106 -1.21 18.07 -1.47
CA GLY A 106 -2.30 17.12 -1.65
C GLY A 106 -2.19 15.83 -0.86
N GLY A 107 -1.13 15.64 -0.06
CA GLY A 107 -0.93 14.45 0.77
C GLY A 107 -1.79 14.39 2.04
N GLY A 108 -2.62 15.39 2.30
CA GLY A 108 -3.43 15.44 3.51
C GLY A 108 -4.49 14.32 3.58
N TRP A 109 -4.99 14.08 4.79
CA TRP A 109 -6.05 13.13 5.06
C TRP A 109 -7.23 13.80 5.78
N SER A 110 -8.44 13.32 5.51
CA SER A 110 -9.67 13.70 6.22
C SER A 110 -10.56 12.48 6.44
N ALA A 111 -11.29 12.46 7.56
CA ALA A 111 -12.21 11.39 7.94
C ALA A 111 -13.55 11.45 7.16
N ASP A 112 -13.47 11.68 5.85
CA ASP A 112 -14.63 11.86 4.97
C ASP A 112 -15.18 10.55 4.38
N GLY A 113 -14.49 9.44 4.64
CA GLY A 113 -14.85 8.11 4.16
C GLY A 113 -14.47 7.82 2.71
N ILE A 114 -13.82 8.77 2.04
CA ILE A 114 -13.35 8.64 0.66
C ILE A 114 -11.87 9.01 0.47
N THR A 115 -11.20 9.52 1.53
CA THR A 115 -9.78 9.87 1.50
C THR A 115 -8.96 8.80 2.23
N LEU A 116 -8.11 8.07 1.50
CA LEU A 116 -7.13 7.16 2.08
C LEU A 116 -6.00 7.94 2.75
N PRO A 117 -5.36 7.39 3.80
CA PRO A 117 -4.10 7.93 4.29
C PRO A 117 -3.09 8.04 3.14
N GLY A 118 -2.32 9.11 3.13
CA GLY A 118 -1.28 9.29 2.12
C GLY A 118 -0.25 8.16 2.17
N ALA A 119 0.33 7.83 1.03
CA ALA A 119 1.34 6.79 0.93
C ALA A 119 2.74 7.37 0.76
N LEU A 120 3.68 6.82 1.52
CA LEU A 120 5.10 6.98 1.30
C LEU A 120 5.56 5.87 0.34
N ASP A 121 5.91 6.24 -0.87
CA ASP A 121 6.52 5.38 -1.85
C ASP A 121 8.03 5.42 -1.65
N ILE A 122 8.56 4.34 -1.06
CA ILE A 122 9.98 4.18 -0.74
C ILE A 122 10.51 2.89 -1.35
N GLU A 123 11.24 3.05 -2.44
CA GLU A 123 11.69 1.97 -3.29
C GLU A 123 13.04 2.26 -3.98
N TYR A 124 13.39 1.50 -4.98
CA TYR A 124 14.64 1.60 -5.73
C TYR A 124 14.87 3.02 -6.26
N ASN A 125 16.09 3.52 -6.06
CA ASN A 125 16.49 4.80 -6.62
C ASN A 125 16.60 4.70 -8.16
N PRO A 126 15.77 5.42 -8.93
CA PRO A 126 15.80 5.32 -10.39
C PRO A 126 17.06 5.93 -11.03
N SER A 127 17.82 6.71 -10.28
CA SER A 127 18.90 7.56 -10.82
C SER A 127 20.25 7.37 -10.13
N GLY A 128 20.37 6.42 -9.18
CA GLY A 128 21.59 6.27 -8.41
C GLY A 128 21.71 4.96 -7.65
N ALA A 129 22.44 5.00 -6.53
CA ALA A 129 22.58 3.83 -5.67
C ALA A 129 21.22 3.39 -5.14
N GLU A 130 20.94 2.08 -5.17
CA GLU A 130 19.65 1.47 -4.82
C GLU A 130 19.04 2.02 -3.51
N CYS A 131 19.86 2.16 -2.47
CA CYS A 131 19.46 2.66 -1.17
C CYS A 131 19.77 4.16 -0.98
N TYR A 132 19.84 4.94 -2.04
CA TYR A 132 20.11 6.40 -1.99
C TYR A 132 21.43 6.77 -1.29
N GLY A 133 22.39 5.85 -1.24
CA GLY A 133 23.65 6.03 -0.53
C GLY A 133 23.55 6.01 1.01
N LEU A 134 22.38 5.69 1.56
CA LEU A 134 22.16 5.62 3.01
C LEU A 134 22.51 4.23 3.55
N SER A 135 22.99 4.18 4.79
CA SER A 135 23.04 2.93 5.54
C SER A 135 21.63 2.50 5.96
N ALA A 136 21.45 1.22 6.27
CA ALA A 136 20.14 0.71 6.71
C ALA A 136 19.59 1.46 7.93
N SER A 137 20.43 1.80 8.90
CA SER A 137 20.00 2.58 10.07
C SER A 137 19.61 4.01 9.73
N ALA A 138 20.31 4.65 8.79
CA ALA A 138 19.97 5.99 8.32
C ALA A 138 18.64 5.97 7.54
N MET A 139 18.42 4.96 6.70
CA MET A 139 17.16 4.78 5.97
C MET A 139 15.97 4.58 6.94
N VAL A 140 16.12 3.72 7.95
CA VAL A 140 15.09 3.52 8.98
C VAL A 140 14.78 4.83 9.72
N SER A 141 15.82 5.60 10.07
CA SER A 141 15.63 6.91 10.70
C SER A 141 14.91 7.91 9.80
N TRP A 142 15.23 7.91 8.50
CA TRP A 142 14.59 8.76 7.51
C TRP A 142 13.09 8.43 7.35
N ILE A 143 12.75 7.13 7.21
CA ILE A 143 11.36 6.66 7.11
C ILE A 143 10.58 7.00 8.39
N SER A 144 11.21 6.84 9.56
CA SER A 144 10.60 7.20 10.84
C SER A 144 10.30 8.69 10.95
N ASP A 145 11.22 9.56 10.47
CA ASP A 145 11.05 11.01 10.45
C ASP A 145 9.88 11.44 9.54
N PHE A 146 9.78 10.86 8.34
CA PHE A 146 8.63 11.07 7.45
C PHE A 146 7.32 10.62 8.11
N SER A 147 7.29 9.38 8.62
CA SER A 147 6.09 8.77 9.19
C SER A 147 5.58 9.53 10.42
N ALA A 148 6.47 9.94 11.31
CA ALA A 148 6.12 10.70 12.50
C ALA A 148 5.59 12.11 12.15
N THR A 149 6.21 12.78 11.19
CA THR A 149 5.79 14.11 10.73
C THR A 149 4.41 14.05 10.06
N TYR A 150 4.19 13.07 9.18
CA TYR A 150 2.90 12.87 8.54
C TYR A 150 1.81 12.55 9.59
N HIS A 151 2.10 11.66 10.53
CA HIS A 151 1.16 11.28 11.59
C HIS A 151 0.80 12.47 12.49
N ALA A 152 1.76 13.29 12.86
CA ALA A 152 1.52 14.49 13.69
C ALA A 152 0.53 15.47 13.05
N ALA A 153 0.56 15.57 11.71
CA ALA A 153 -0.31 16.48 10.97
C ALA A 153 -1.70 15.90 10.67
N THR A 154 -1.80 14.57 10.46
CA THR A 154 -3.02 13.94 9.95
C THR A 154 -3.70 13.03 10.96
N THR A 155 -3.06 12.70 12.09
CA THR A 155 -3.46 11.65 13.04
C THR A 155 -3.48 10.23 12.43
N ARG A 156 -2.95 10.06 11.20
CA ARG A 156 -2.83 8.78 10.49
C ARG A 156 -1.37 8.52 10.16
N TYR A 157 -0.93 7.28 10.38
CA TYR A 157 0.35 6.86 9.84
C TYR A 157 0.24 6.71 8.32
N PRO A 158 1.25 7.14 7.56
CA PRO A 158 1.24 6.94 6.12
C PRO A 158 1.29 5.46 5.79
N VAL A 159 0.65 5.08 4.68
CA VAL A 159 0.86 3.78 4.07
C VAL A 159 2.30 3.72 3.56
N ILE A 160 3.01 2.61 3.78
CA ILE A 160 4.34 2.40 3.22
C ILE A 160 4.21 1.50 2.00
N TYR A 161 4.54 2.04 0.81
CA TYR A 161 4.72 1.27 -0.40
C TYR A 161 6.19 0.91 -0.56
N THR A 162 6.46 -0.36 -0.83
CA THR A 162 7.81 -0.90 -1.05
C THR A 162 7.77 -2.30 -1.64
N THR A 163 8.94 -2.86 -1.97
CA THR A 163 9.13 -4.29 -2.24
C THR A 163 9.81 -4.97 -1.05
N THR A 164 9.59 -6.28 -0.88
CA THR A 164 10.28 -7.05 0.18
C THR A 164 11.79 -7.05 -0.01
N ASP A 165 12.25 -7.08 -1.26
CA ASP A 165 13.68 -7.10 -1.60
C ASP A 165 14.34 -5.78 -1.23
N TRP A 166 13.80 -4.66 -1.70
CA TRP A 166 14.31 -3.34 -1.36
C TRP A 166 14.31 -3.09 0.16
N TRP A 167 13.20 -3.45 0.83
CA TRP A 167 13.10 -3.29 2.28
C TRP A 167 14.17 -4.06 3.03
N THR A 168 14.41 -5.29 2.61
CA THR A 168 15.45 -6.14 3.21
C THR A 168 16.83 -5.54 3.00
N THR A 169 17.14 -5.12 1.78
CA THR A 169 18.44 -4.57 1.40
C THR A 169 18.68 -3.22 2.07
N CYS A 170 17.71 -2.30 1.98
CA CYS A 170 17.94 -0.90 2.32
C CYS A 170 17.60 -0.53 3.76
N THR A 171 16.82 -1.37 4.48
CA THR A 171 16.49 -1.14 5.90
C THR A 171 17.07 -2.20 6.83
N GLY A 172 17.75 -3.23 6.29
CA GLY A 172 18.14 -4.41 7.06
C GLY A 172 16.92 -5.22 7.53
N ASN A 173 15.84 -5.20 6.77
CA ASN A 173 14.56 -5.84 7.09
C ASN A 173 13.99 -5.36 8.43
N SER A 174 13.93 -4.06 8.63
CA SER A 174 13.46 -3.43 9.87
C SER A 174 12.00 -3.79 10.17
N ALA A 175 11.74 -4.19 11.43
CA ALA A 175 10.39 -4.47 11.94
C ALA A 175 9.70 -3.24 12.59
N ALA A 176 10.32 -2.07 12.53
CA ALA A 176 9.91 -0.91 13.34
C ALA A 176 8.53 -0.32 12.96
N PHE A 177 8.02 -0.60 11.76
CA PHE A 177 6.86 0.09 11.19
C PHE A 177 5.58 -0.75 11.18
N GLY A 178 5.69 -2.08 11.26
CA GLY A 178 4.56 -2.99 11.09
C GLY A 178 3.42 -2.83 12.10
N ALA A 179 3.68 -2.25 13.26
CA ALA A 179 2.65 -1.99 14.27
C ALA A 179 1.75 -0.79 13.94
N ASN A 180 2.25 0.18 13.18
CA ASN A 180 1.59 1.46 12.98
C ASN A 180 1.25 1.75 11.51
N ASN A 181 2.18 1.45 10.61
CA ASN A 181 2.07 1.80 9.20
C ASN A 181 1.40 0.67 8.42
N PRO A 182 0.29 0.92 7.70
CA PRO A 182 -0.23 -0.03 6.73
C PRO A 182 0.81 -0.31 5.64
N LEU A 183 0.90 -1.57 5.18
CA LEU A 183 1.82 -1.97 4.12
C LEU A 183 1.08 -1.99 2.77
N TRP A 184 1.72 -1.44 1.76
CA TRP A 184 1.37 -1.60 0.35
C TRP A 184 2.57 -2.27 -0.35
N ILE A 185 2.46 -3.57 -0.58
CA ILE A 185 3.57 -4.35 -1.13
C ILE A 185 3.46 -4.47 -2.64
N ALA A 186 4.54 -4.19 -3.34
CA ALA A 186 4.64 -4.45 -4.78
C ALA A 186 5.25 -5.83 -5.01
N ARG A 187 4.51 -6.66 -5.74
CA ARG A 187 4.98 -7.97 -6.20
C ARG A 187 4.13 -8.46 -7.36
N TYR A 188 4.70 -8.52 -8.54
CA TYR A 188 4.04 -8.99 -9.77
C TYR A 188 4.14 -10.51 -9.87
N ALA A 189 3.24 -11.19 -9.17
CA ALA A 189 3.21 -12.66 -9.05
C ALA A 189 1.80 -13.14 -8.70
N SER A 190 1.60 -14.46 -8.70
CA SER A 190 0.32 -15.07 -8.31
C SER A 190 0.03 -15.05 -6.81
N SER A 191 1.01 -14.65 -5.98
CA SER A 191 0.88 -14.57 -4.52
C SER A 191 1.77 -13.48 -3.94
N ILE A 192 1.36 -12.95 -2.79
CA ILE A 192 2.07 -11.88 -2.07
C ILE A 192 3.50 -12.30 -1.65
N GLY A 193 3.72 -13.60 -1.35
CA GLY A 193 5.01 -14.11 -0.88
C GLY A 193 5.34 -13.69 0.55
N THR A 194 6.64 -13.67 0.85
CA THR A 194 7.15 -13.28 2.17
C THR A 194 7.05 -11.75 2.31
N LEU A 195 6.45 -11.30 3.41
CA LEU A 195 6.38 -9.88 3.73
C LEU A 195 7.63 -9.39 4.45
N PRO A 196 7.92 -8.09 4.42
CA PRO A 196 8.94 -7.47 5.26
C PRO A 196 8.67 -7.71 6.75
N ALA A 197 9.73 -7.71 7.56
CA ALA A 197 9.61 -7.93 9.00
C ALA A 197 8.71 -6.87 9.66
N GLY A 198 7.97 -7.30 10.69
CA GLY A 198 7.03 -6.46 11.43
C GLY A 198 5.60 -6.49 10.89
N TRP A 199 5.39 -6.81 9.63
CA TRP A 199 4.04 -6.96 9.07
C TRP A 199 3.63 -8.44 8.99
N SER A 200 2.47 -8.77 9.54
CA SER A 200 1.86 -10.09 9.44
C SER A 200 0.89 -10.21 8.24
N TYR A 201 0.51 -9.10 7.65
CA TYR A 201 -0.31 -8.99 6.45
C TYR A 201 0.02 -7.70 5.71
N THR A 202 -0.32 -7.64 4.42
CA THR A 202 -0.31 -6.40 3.65
C THR A 202 -1.70 -5.78 3.64
N THR A 203 -1.80 -4.46 3.59
CA THR A 203 -3.07 -3.74 3.44
C THR A 203 -3.44 -3.60 1.98
N PHE A 204 -2.47 -3.25 1.14
CA PHE A 204 -2.60 -3.17 -0.31
C PHE A 204 -1.54 -4.02 -0.98
N TRP A 205 -1.85 -4.54 -2.15
CA TRP A 205 -0.93 -5.32 -2.96
C TRP A 205 -0.98 -4.83 -4.40
N GLN A 206 0.11 -4.22 -4.88
CA GLN A 206 0.32 -3.94 -6.29
C GLN A 206 0.78 -5.25 -6.95
N ASP A 207 -0.13 -5.87 -7.69
CA ASP A 207 0.05 -7.23 -8.19
C ASP A 207 0.42 -7.29 -9.68
N ALA A 208 0.32 -6.16 -10.39
CA ALA A 208 0.78 -6.01 -11.77
C ALA A 208 1.12 -4.55 -12.10
N ASP A 209 2.09 -4.36 -12.99
CA ASP A 209 2.51 -3.05 -13.55
C ASP A 209 1.73 -2.66 -14.81
N SER A 210 0.73 -3.43 -15.16
CA SER A 210 -0.10 -3.21 -16.35
C SER A 210 -1.36 -4.07 -16.26
N GLY A 211 -2.43 -3.69 -16.99
CA GLY A 211 -3.66 -4.46 -16.96
C GLY A 211 -4.78 -3.86 -17.79
N ALA A 212 -6.01 -4.11 -17.37
CA ALA A 212 -7.21 -3.62 -18.05
C ALA A 212 -7.48 -2.13 -17.81
N ASN A 213 -6.88 -1.57 -16.76
CA ASN A 213 -7.03 -0.16 -16.39
C ASN A 213 -5.70 0.58 -16.57
N PRO A 214 -5.71 1.92 -16.70
CA PRO A 214 -4.50 2.73 -16.70
C PRO A 214 -3.71 2.60 -15.42
N GLY A 215 -2.37 2.67 -15.51
CA GLY A 215 -1.46 2.54 -14.36
C GLY A 215 -1.32 1.11 -13.87
N ASP A 216 -0.82 1.00 -12.66
CA ASP A 216 -0.56 -0.27 -12.03
C ASP A 216 -1.84 -0.81 -11.35
N GLN A 217 -1.90 -2.11 -11.13
CA GLN A 217 -3.10 -2.77 -10.65
C GLN A 217 -2.92 -3.18 -9.19
N ASP A 218 -3.92 -2.89 -8.37
CA ASP A 218 -3.90 -3.08 -6.93
C ASP A 218 -5.05 -3.93 -6.41
N LEU A 219 -4.80 -4.57 -5.28
CA LEU A 219 -5.82 -5.25 -4.49
C LEU A 219 -5.79 -4.76 -3.06
N PHE A 220 -6.95 -4.49 -2.49
CA PHE A 220 -7.09 -4.26 -1.06
C PHE A 220 -7.28 -5.60 -0.33
N ASN A 221 -6.51 -5.84 0.72
CA ASN A 221 -6.58 -7.06 1.52
C ASN A 221 -7.74 -7.00 2.53
N GLY A 222 -8.95 -7.02 2.03
CA GLY A 222 -10.16 -6.92 2.83
C GLY A 222 -11.42 -6.96 1.97
N ASP A 223 -12.47 -6.34 2.47
CA ASP A 223 -13.71 -6.09 1.74
C ASP A 223 -13.97 -4.58 1.62
N ALA A 224 -15.03 -4.22 0.91
CA ALA A 224 -15.40 -2.82 0.73
C ALA A 224 -15.63 -2.07 2.06
N THR A 225 -16.18 -2.75 3.07
CA THR A 225 -16.37 -2.17 4.41
C THR A 225 -15.03 -1.88 5.09
N GLY A 226 -14.06 -2.77 4.94
CA GLY A 226 -12.70 -2.58 5.45
C GLY A 226 -12.00 -1.41 4.77
N LEU A 227 -12.14 -1.27 3.45
CA LEU A 227 -11.58 -0.15 2.69
C LEU A 227 -12.19 1.19 3.14
N GLU A 228 -13.53 1.25 3.31
CA GLU A 228 -14.19 2.44 3.84
C GLU A 228 -13.73 2.79 5.27
N LYS A 229 -13.50 1.79 6.14
CA LYS A 229 -13.01 2.02 7.50
C LYS A 229 -11.64 2.70 7.49
N ILE A 230 -10.73 2.29 6.62
CA ILE A 230 -9.42 2.96 6.48
C ILE A 230 -9.62 4.41 6.05
N ALA A 231 -10.50 4.70 5.11
CA ALA A 231 -10.78 6.04 4.67
C ALA A 231 -11.49 6.89 5.75
N LYS A 232 -12.29 6.28 6.64
CA LYS A 232 -12.92 6.93 7.79
C LYS A 232 -11.99 7.10 8.99
N GLY A 233 -10.89 6.36 9.01
CA GLY A 233 -9.95 6.36 10.13
C GLY A 233 -10.41 5.57 11.35
N SER A 234 -11.20 4.53 11.17
CA SER A 234 -11.80 3.70 12.23
C SER A 234 -11.35 2.24 12.13
#